data_8417fe591bf8916a0a317afe312a4710
#
_entry.id   8417fe591bf8916a0a317afe312a4710
#
_cell.length_a   1.000
_cell.length_b   1.000
_cell.length_c   1.000
_cell.angle_alpha   90.00
_cell.angle_beta   90.00
_cell.angle_gamma   90.00
#
_symmetry.space_group_name_H-M   'P 1'
#
loop_
_entity.id
_entity.type
_entity.pdbx_description
1 polymer ?
#
loop_
_entity_poly.entity_id
_entity_poly.type
_entity_poly.pdbx_seq_one_letter_code
_entity_poly.pdbx_strand_id
1 'polypeptide(L)'
;LADTLTDTGSETVSSPELDYHALNAKLNLYDADGRIQFDADHEAARQYFLQHVNQNTVFFHDLEEKLEYLVEEGYYEGHILDKYSPEFVKSAFKAAYAHKFRFETFLGAFKYYTSYTLKTFDGKRYLERFEDRVTMVALTLADGDEQLTLDLVDEMMSGRFQPATPTFLNEGKAQRGEPVSCFLVRIEDNMESIARGINSALQLSKRGGGVALLLSNLREMGAPIKRIENQSSGVIPVMKLLEDSFSYANQLGARQGAGAVYLHAHHPDIMRFLDTKRENADEKIRIKTLSLGVVIPDITFELARNNEDMYLFSPYDVERVYGMPFADINVTEKYREMVDDGRIKKKKINARTFFQTLAEIQFESGYPYVMFEDTVNRANPIKGKVVMSNLCSEILQVSEPSELNEDLTFAHVGKDISCNLGSLNIAKTMDSPDFARTIRTAVRGLTAVSDQTHLPSVPSIDRGNHESHAIGLGQMNLHGFLARERIHYGSEEGLDFTNVYFASVLFAALTASNEMAVERGESFVGFEDSTYASGEFFEKYVTQDFVPVTERVKEIFAASSVYVPTREDWAELAEKVKKGGLYNRNLQAVPPTGSISYINNSTSSIHPIVAKVEIR
;
A
#
# COMPACT_ATOMS: atom_id res chain seq x y z
N LEU A 1 5.00 58.57 29.75
CA LEU A 1 5.28 58.31 31.17
C LEU A 1 5.11 56.82 31.37
N ALA A 2 6.24 56.19 31.43
CA ALA A 2 6.38 54.77 31.63
C ALA A 2 6.19 54.50 33.11
N ASP A 3 5.26 53.63 33.43
CA ASP A 3 5.24 53.00 34.76
C ASP A 3 5.91 51.65 34.65
N THR A 4 7.09 51.60 35.21
CA THR A 4 7.83 50.41 35.56
C THR A 4 7.11 49.73 36.73
N LEU A 5 6.32 48.70 36.41
CA LEU A 5 5.95 47.68 37.37
C LEU A 5 6.99 46.57 37.30
N THR A 6 7.84 46.57 38.32
CA THR A 6 8.70 45.44 38.63
C THR A 6 7.80 44.29 39.09
N ASP A 7 7.50 43.41 38.16
CA ASP A 7 6.93 42.12 38.50
C ASP A 7 8.07 41.22 39.00
N THR A 8 8.11 41.04 40.32
CA THR A 8 8.87 39.97 40.94
C THR A 8 8.05 38.70 40.83
N GLY A 9 7.77 38.31 39.60
CA GLY A 9 7.27 37.00 39.27
C GLY A 9 8.37 35.97 39.52
N SER A 10 8.10 35.05 40.38
CA SER A 10 8.89 33.83 40.52
C SER A 10 9.15 33.24 39.15
N GLU A 11 10.38 33.38 38.67
CA GLU A 11 10.91 32.53 37.61
C GLU A 11 10.81 31.09 38.13
N THR A 12 9.70 30.42 37.81
CA THR A 12 9.72 28.97 37.68
C THR A 12 10.63 28.71 36.51
N VAL A 13 11.91 28.52 36.79
CA VAL A 13 12.88 27.99 35.89
C VAL A 13 12.29 26.64 35.46
N SER A 14 11.54 26.65 34.34
CA SER A 14 11.20 25.40 33.67
C SER A 14 12.55 24.80 33.29
N SER A 15 12.92 23.75 33.98
CA SER A 15 14.14 23.02 33.69
C SER A 15 14.11 22.73 32.17
N PRO A 16 15.16 23.09 31.40
CA PRO A 16 15.21 22.79 29.96
C PRO A 16 15.08 21.31 29.67
N GLU A 17 15.13 20.47 30.68
CA GLU A 17 14.95 19.02 30.63
C GLU A 17 13.49 18.58 30.46
N LEU A 18 12.51 19.47 30.66
CA LEU A 18 11.07 19.16 30.60
C LEU A 18 10.40 19.58 29.27
N ASP A 19 11.09 20.30 28.42
CA ASP A 19 10.58 20.66 27.10
C ASP A 19 10.71 19.46 26.16
N TYR A 20 9.59 19.02 25.55
CA TYR A 20 9.57 17.86 24.65
C TYR A 20 10.43 18.06 23.39
N HIS A 21 10.59 19.28 22.88
CA HIS A 21 11.50 19.57 21.77
C HIS A 21 12.96 19.37 22.19
N ALA A 22 13.32 19.87 23.37
CA ALA A 22 14.65 19.73 23.92
C ALA A 22 14.96 18.26 24.24
N LEU A 23 13.99 17.53 24.80
CA LEU A 23 14.12 16.09 25.07
C LEU A 23 14.31 15.30 23.79
N ASN A 24 13.51 15.60 22.75
CA ASN A 24 13.64 14.92 21.47
C ASN A 24 14.96 15.26 20.76
N ALA A 25 15.41 16.53 20.82
CA ALA A 25 16.68 16.94 20.22
C ALA A 25 17.90 16.38 20.97
N LYS A 26 17.78 16.15 22.28
CA LYS A 26 18.83 15.60 23.14
C LYS A 26 18.79 14.07 23.20
N LEU A 27 18.08 13.38 22.31
CA LEU A 27 18.12 11.93 22.25
C LEU A 27 19.58 11.44 22.17
N ASN A 28 20.23 11.47 23.32
CA ASN A 28 21.44 10.71 23.55
C ASN A 28 21.03 9.26 23.61
N LEU A 29 21.15 8.59 22.48
CA LEU A 29 20.82 7.19 22.35
C LEU A 29 21.59 6.31 23.32
N TYR A 30 22.69 6.79 23.81
CA TYR A 30 23.55 6.06 24.72
C TYR A 30 23.77 6.84 26.01
N ASP A 31 23.64 6.15 27.13
CA ASP A 31 24.07 6.66 28.43
C ASP A 31 25.61 6.68 28.52
N ALA A 32 26.13 7.10 29.68
CA ALA A 32 27.56 7.13 29.93
C ALA A 32 28.22 5.74 29.85
N ASP A 33 27.44 4.69 30.04
CA ASP A 33 27.89 3.28 29.97
C ASP A 33 27.71 2.67 28.58
N GLY A 34 27.28 3.45 27.59
CA GLY A 34 27.06 3.00 26.21
C GLY A 34 25.78 2.17 26.00
N ARG A 35 24.82 2.25 26.91
CA ARG A 35 23.51 1.59 26.78
C ARG A 35 22.50 2.50 26.12
N ILE A 36 21.60 1.92 25.31
CA ILE A 36 20.52 2.68 24.67
C ILE A 36 19.52 3.16 25.75
N GLN A 37 19.21 4.45 25.72
CA GLN A 37 18.22 5.07 26.59
C GLN A 37 16.88 5.22 25.86
N PHE A 38 15.84 4.56 26.37
CA PHE A 38 14.48 4.71 25.88
C PHE A 38 13.64 5.66 26.75
N ASP A 39 14.05 5.94 27.98
CA ASP A 39 13.30 6.75 28.93
C ASP A 39 13.12 8.20 28.47
N ALA A 40 14.11 8.75 27.77
CA ALA A 40 14.04 10.11 27.23
C ALA A 40 12.94 10.26 26.16
N ASP A 41 12.73 9.23 25.36
CA ASP A 41 11.68 9.23 24.32
C ASP A 41 10.28 9.12 24.93
N HIS A 42 10.09 8.26 25.93
CA HIS A 42 8.84 8.19 26.69
C HIS A 42 8.53 9.51 27.38
N GLU A 43 9.51 10.14 28.00
CA GLU A 43 9.33 11.44 28.65
C GLU A 43 9.02 12.54 27.63
N ALA A 44 9.69 12.56 26.48
CA ALA A 44 9.38 13.48 25.40
C ALA A 44 7.93 13.34 24.91
N ALA A 45 7.45 12.10 24.73
CA ALA A 45 6.06 11.83 24.36
C ALA A 45 5.08 12.32 25.42
N ARG A 46 5.39 12.08 26.71
CA ARG A 46 4.57 12.54 27.83
C ARG A 46 4.51 14.07 27.90
N GLN A 47 5.64 14.75 27.78
CA GLN A 47 5.71 16.22 27.81
C GLN A 47 5.02 16.84 26.59
N TYR A 48 5.14 16.24 25.41
CA TYR A 48 4.39 16.66 24.23
C TYR A 48 2.88 16.63 24.49
N PHE A 49 2.40 15.56 25.10
CA PHE A 49 0.99 15.43 25.44
C PHE A 49 0.53 16.50 26.43
N LEU A 50 1.30 16.74 27.52
CA LEU A 50 0.96 17.70 28.54
C LEU A 50 1.08 19.16 28.09
N GLN A 51 2.13 19.48 27.35
CA GLN A 51 2.45 20.86 26.97
C GLN A 51 1.76 21.31 25.69
N HIS A 52 1.43 20.38 24.79
CA HIS A 52 0.86 20.72 23.49
C HIS A 52 -0.52 20.10 23.25
N VAL A 53 -0.65 18.79 23.31
CA VAL A 53 -1.88 18.10 22.92
C VAL A 53 -3.05 18.48 23.82
N ASN A 54 -2.90 18.38 25.13
CA ASN A 54 -3.98 18.70 26.09
C ASN A 54 -4.41 20.16 25.99
N GLN A 55 -3.47 21.07 25.82
CA GLN A 55 -3.76 22.51 25.74
C GLN A 55 -4.51 22.87 24.45
N ASN A 56 -4.35 22.09 23.40
CA ASN A 56 -4.98 22.32 22.11
C ASN A 56 -6.13 21.34 21.81
N THR A 57 -6.57 20.56 22.79
CA THR A 57 -7.71 19.65 22.63
C THR A 57 -9.01 20.34 23.04
N VAL A 58 -10.06 20.17 22.24
CA VAL A 58 -11.42 20.57 22.59
C VAL A 58 -12.00 19.51 23.52
N PHE A 59 -12.46 19.93 24.71
CA PHE A 59 -13.07 19.05 25.68
C PHE A 59 -14.59 19.18 25.65
N PHE A 60 -15.28 18.05 25.79
CA PHE A 60 -16.72 17.96 25.90
C PHE A 60 -17.12 17.37 27.24
N HIS A 61 -18.32 17.68 27.68
CA HIS A 61 -18.82 17.20 28.98
C HIS A 61 -18.92 15.66 28.99
N ASP A 62 -19.47 15.08 27.92
CA ASP A 62 -19.57 13.63 27.74
C ASP A 62 -19.48 13.25 26.27
N LEU A 63 -19.52 11.95 26.00
CA LEU A 63 -19.41 11.41 24.65
C LEU A 63 -20.62 11.78 23.77
N GLU A 64 -21.82 11.81 24.35
CA GLU A 64 -23.05 12.09 23.61
C GLU A 64 -23.01 13.53 23.06
N GLU A 65 -22.69 14.50 23.91
CA GLU A 65 -22.49 15.90 23.51
C GLU A 65 -21.41 16.03 22.43
N LYS A 66 -20.30 15.32 22.61
CA LYS A 66 -19.19 15.32 21.63
C LYS A 66 -19.63 14.80 20.26
N LEU A 67 -20.30 13.65 20.19
CA LEU A 67 -20.72 13.06 18.94
C LEU A 67 -21.80 13.90 18.25
N GLU A 68 -22.76 14.44 19.00
CA GLU A 68 -23.78 15.34 18.47
C GLU A 68 -23.11 16.58 17.85
N TYR A 69 -22.22 17.23 18.57
CA TYR A 69 -21.47 18.38 18.05
C TYR A 69 -20.67 18.05 16.78
N LEU A 70 -19.91 16.93 16.77
CA LEU A 70 -19.07 16.57 15.64
C LEU A 70 -19.89 16.21 14.39
N VAL A 71 -21.09 15.69 14.54
CA VAL A 71 -22.01 15.42 13.42
C VAL A 71 -22.66 16.73 12.93
N GLU A 72 -23.20 17.54 13.82
CA GLU A 72 -23.89 18.79 13.48
C GLU A 72 -22.97 19.81 12.81
N GLU A 73 -21.71 19.92 13.29
CA GLU A 73 -20.71 20.84 12.72
C GLU A 73 -20.00 20.27 11.47
N GLY A 74 -20.38 19.08 11.00
CA GLY A 74 -19.87 18.51 9.76
C GLY A 74 -18.47 17.91 9.85
N TYR A 75 -18.05 17.46 11.03
CA TYR A 75 -16.78 16.75 11.23
C TYR A 75 -16.90 15.25 11.02
N TYR A 76 -17.98 14.63 11.52
CA TYR A 76 -18.27 13.21 11.34
C TYR A 76 -19.46 12.99 10.41
N GLU A 77 -19.44 11.86 9.69
CA GLU A 77 -20.57 11.40 8.89
C GLU A 77 -21.63 10.76 9.80
N GLY A 78 -22.74 11.48 10.02
CA GLY A 78 -23.78 11.04 10.95
C GLY A 78 -24.45 9.72 10.59
N HIS A 79 -24.58 9.40 9.30
CA HIS A 79 -25.21 8.16 8.84
C HIS A 79 -24.49 6.89 9.34
N ILE A 80 -23.22 6.97 9.69
CA ILE A 80 -22.46 5.85 10.26
C ILE A 80 -22.99 5.51 11.65
N LEU A 81 -23.14 6.52 12.49
CA LEU A 81 -23.64 6.35 13.86
C LEU A 81 -25.08 5.87 13.89
N ASP A 82 -25.90 6.27 12.91
CA ASP A 82 -27.31 5.87 12.81
C ASP A 82 -27.51 4.37 12.58
N LYS A 83 -26.48 3.65 12.19
CA LYS A 83 -26.51 2.18 12.02
C LYS A 83 -26.41 1.40 13.33
N TYR A 84 -26.18 2.10 14.43
CA TYR A 84 -25.99 1.53 15.77
C TYR A 84 -26.90 2.19 16.78
N SER A 85 -27.20 1.48 17.88
CA SER A 85 -27.83 2.11 19.01
C SER A 85 -26.85 3.05 19.73
N PRO A 86 -27.29 4.15 20.35
CA PRO A 86 -26.43 5.01 21.13
C PRO A 86 -25.68 4.29 22.25
N GLU A 87 -26.31 3.29 22.85
CA GLU A 87 -25.72 2.45 23.90
C GLU A 87 -24.56 1.63 23.36
N PHE A 88 -24.70 1.06 22.17
CA PHE A 88 -23.61 0.32 21.54
C PHE A 88 -22.44 1.23 21.17
N VAL A 89 -22.69 2.38 20.55
CA VAL A 89 -21.65 3.36 20.23
C VAL A 89 -20.85 3.72 21.48
N LYS A 90 -21.53 4.01 22.57
CA LYS A 90 -20.90 4.29 23.86
C LYS A 90 -20.04 3.13 24.36
N SER A 91 -20.55 1.88 24.21
CA SER A 91 -19.79 0.68 24.61
C SER A 91 -18.55 0.48 23.75
N ALA A 92 -18.58 0.80 22.45
CA ALA A 92 -17.45 0.71 21.54
C ALA A 92 -16.32 1.69 21.93
N PHE A 93 -16.67 2.95 22.20
CA PHE A 93 -15.69 3.94 22.70
C PHE A 93 -15.12 3.51 24.05
N LYS A 94 -15.96 3.02 24.96
CA LYS A 94 -15.51 2.52 26.26
C LYS A 94 -14.52 1.36 26.12
N ALA A 95 -14.76 0.44 25.19
CA ALA A 95 -13.87 -0.67 24.90
C ALA A 95 -12.49 -0.18 24.43
N ALA A 96 -12.45 0.84 23.57
CA ALA A 96 -11.19 1.44 23.12
C ALA A 96 -10.42 2.08 24.29
N TYR A 97 -11.08 2.89 25.10
CA TYR A 97 -10.46 3.56 26.24
C TYR A 97 -10.03 2.59 27.35
N ALA A 98 -10.65 1.41 27.46
CA ALA A 98 -10.27 0.38 28.42
C ALA A 98 -8.85 -0.16 28.18
N HIS A 99 -8.30 -0.03 26.98
CA HIS A 99 -6.92 -0.39 26.67
C HIS A 99 -5.87 0.51 27.34
N LYS A 100 -6.27 1.68 27.82
CA LYS A 100 -5.37 2.65 28.48
C LYS A 100 -4.16 2.99 27.62
N PHE A 101 -4.39 3.20 26.34
CA PHE A 101 -3.36 3.42 25.33
C PHE A 101 -2.43 4.58 25.68
N ARG A 102 -1.14 4.39 25.42
CA ARG A 102 -0.10 5.44 25.50
C ARG A 102 0.85 5.25 24.32
N PHE A 103 1.22 6.37 23.68
CA PHE A 103 2.30 6.36 22.73
C PHE A 103 3.64 6.11 23.43
N GLU A 104 4.40 5.16 22.93
CA GLU A 104 5.70 4.78 23.51
C GLU A 104 6.83 5.70 23.05
N THR A 105 6.64 6.38 21.88
CA THR A 105 7.65 7.26 21.29
C THR A 105 7.08 8.65 21.01
N PHE A 106 7.94 9.66 21.08
CA PHE A 106 7.60 11.01 20.65
C PHE A 106 7.16 11.05 19.19
N LEU A 107 7.92 10.38 18.31
CA LEU A 107 7.62 10.34 16.88
C LEU A 107 6.23 9.73 16.60
N GLY A 108 5.85 8.67 17.30
CA GLY A 108 4.53 8.06 17.17
C GLY A 108 3.41 9.04 17.56
N ALA A 109 3.52 9.69 18.70
CA ALA A 109 2.57 10.70 19.16
C ALA A 109 2.49 11.88 18.20
N PHE A 110 3.63 12.43 17.83
CA PHE A 110 3.72 13.56 16.90
C PHE A 110 3.09 13.24 15.53
N LYS A 111 3.41 12.09 14.95
CA LYS A 111 2.81 11.65 13.67
C LYS A 111 1.30 11.50 13.76
N TYR A 112 0.80 10.91 14.83
CA TYR A 112 -0.64 10.76 15.02
C TYR A 112 -1.33 12.12 15.04
N TYR A 113 -0.89 13.03 15.91
CA TYR A 113 -1.54 14.33 16.10
C TYR A 113 -1.32 15.30 14.93
N THR A 114 -0.24 15.20 14.21
CA THR A 114 -0.01 16.06 13.02
C THR A 114 -0.68 15.54 11.74
N SER A 115 -0.83 14.22 11.58
CA SER A 115 -1.22 13.63 10.30
C SER A 115 -2.54 12.85 10.30
N TYR A 116 -3.00 12.31 11.43
CA TYR A 116 -4.14 11.39 11.46
C TYR A 116 -5.37 11.88 12.18
N THR A 117 -5.19 12.58 13.29
CA THR A 117 -6.30 13.00 14.15
C THR A 117 -7.23 14.00 13.47
N LEU A 118 -8.50 13.97 13.84
CA LEU A 118 -9.45 15.00 13.45
C LEU A 118 -9.11 16.31 14.16
N LYS A 119 -9.07 17.40 13.39
CA LYS A 119 -8.81 18.75 13.86
C LYS A 119 -9.97 19.67 13.51
N THR A 120 -10.07 20.77 14.23
CA THR A 120 -10.92 21.89 13.82
C THR A 120 -10.57 22.36 12.42
N PHE A 121 -11.53 22.92 11.68
CA PHE A 121 -11.32 23.33 10.27
C PHE A 121 -10.19 24.35 10.09
N ASP A 122 -9.86 25.11 11.13
CA ASP A 122 -8.69 26.00 11.15
C ASP A 122 -7.37 25.28 11.43
N GLY A 123 -7.42 23.98 11.70
CA GLY A 123 -6.27 23.12 11.97
C GLY A 123 -5.57 23.34 13.30
N LYS A 124 -6.14 24.16 14.21
CA LYS A 124 -5.45 24.59 15.42
C LYS A 124 -5.72 23.71 16.63
N ARG A 125 -6.86 23.04 16.68
CA ARG A 125 -7.27 22.27 17.85
C ARG A 125 -7.63 20.84 17.50
N TYR A 126 -7.37 19.92 18.42
CA TYR A 126 -7.63 18.49 18.27
C TYR A 126 -9.04 18.13 18.78
N LEU A 127 -9.74 17.32 17.98
CA LEU A 127 -11.09 16.84 18.28
C LEU A 127 -11.12 15.34 18.62
N GLU A 128 -10.05 14.62 18.34
CA GLU A 128 -9.94 13.18 18.58
C GLU A 128 -8.65 12.83 19.31
N ARG A 129 -8.74 11.79 20.14
CA ARG A 129 -7.59 10.99 20.59
C ARG A 129 -7.47 9.74 19.72
N PHE A 130 -6.39 8.99 19.91
CA PHE A 130 -6.15 7.74 19.18
C PHE A 130 -7.32 6.76 19.33
N GLU A 131 -7.85 6.60 20.54
CA GLU A 131 -9.01 5.75 20.84
C GLU A 131 -10.25 6.16 20.05
N ASP A 132 -10.48 7.46 19.91
CA ASP A 132 -11.61 8.00 19.15
C ASP A 132 -11.46 7.69 17.66
N ARG A 133 -10.24 7.87 17.10
CA ARG A 133 -9.97 7.57 15.70
C ARG A 133 -10.16 6.09 15.40
N VAL A 134 -9.62 5.22 16.24
CA VAL A 134 -9.80 3.77 16.12
C VAL A 134 -11.28 3.39 16.15
N THR A 135 -12.04 3.93 17.10
CA THR A 135 -13.47 3.60 17.23
C THR A 135 -14.28 4.04 16.02
N MET A 136 -14.05 5.26 15.52
CA MET A 136 -14.75 5.75 14.34
C MET A 136 -14.39 4.94 13.08
N VAL A 137 -13.14 4.56 12.91
CA VAL A 137 -12.73 3.66 11.81
C VAL A 137 -13.44 2.31 11.94
N ALA A 138 -13.47 1.73 13.13
CA ALA A 138 -14.13 0.45 13.39
C ALA A 138 -15.63 0.49 13.10
N LEU A 139 -16.34 1.50 13.60
CA LEU A 139 -17.78 1.70 13.34
C LEU A 139 -18.08 1.85 11.86
N THR A 140 -17.23 2.59 11.14
CA THR A 140 -17.39 2.83 9.71
C THR A 140 -17.20 1.54 8.91
N LEU A 141 -16.12 0.81 9.15
CA LEU A 141 -15.80 -0.42 8.42
C LEU A 141 -16.77 -1.56 8.74
N ALA A 142 -17.22 -1.66 9.98
CA ALA A 142 -18.15 -2.71 10.39
C ALA A 142 -19.58 -2.51 9.86
N ASP A 143 -19.93 -1.30 9.46
CA ASP A 143 -21.18 -0.97 8.76
C ASP A 143 -22.45 -1.54 9.43
N GLY A 144 -22.56 -1.39 10.75
CA GLY A 144 -23.67 -1.86 11.57
C GLY A 144 -23.45 -3.21 12.26
N ASP A 145 -22.38 -3.92 11.94
CA ASP A 145 -22.00 -5.17 12.60
C ASP A 145 -21.33 -4.88 13.94
N GLU A 146 -22.04 -5.12 15.02
CA GLU A 146 -21.57 -4.83 16.38
C GLU A 146 -20.34 -5.68 16.78
N GLN A 147 -20.36 -6.98 16.44
CA GLN A 147 -19.23 -7.87 16.79
C GLN A 147 -17.97 -7.50 16.01
N LEU A 148 -18.09 -7.21 14.72
CA LEU A 148 -16.96 -6.78 13.90
C LEU A 148 -16.41 -5.44 14.40
N THR A 149 -17.27 -4.53 14.84
CA THR A 149 -16.83 -3.26 15.46
C THR A 149 -15.93 -3.51 16.66
N LEU A 150 -16.37 -4.35 17.59
CA LEU A 150 -15.61 -4.67 18.81
C LEU A 150 -14.31 -5.41 18.49
N ASP A 151 -14.32 -6.32 17.54
CA ASP A 151 -13.12 -7.04 17.10
C ASP A 151 -12.11 -6.08 16.46
N LEU A 152 -12.56 -5.17 15.59
CA LEU A 152 -11.69 -4.15 14.98
C LEU A 152 -11.09 -3.21 16.03
N VAL A 153 -11.89 -2.77 17.00
CA VAL A 153 -11.40 -1.94 18.12
C VAL A 153 -10.30 -2.67 18.88
N ASP A 154 -10.52 -3.94 19.23
CA ASP A 154 -9.53 -4.73 19.98
C ASP A 154 -8.24 -4.95 19.18
N GLU A 155 -8.34 -5.35 17.92
CA GLU A 155 -7.17 -5.60 17.07
C GLU A 155 -6.35 -4.31 16.81
N MET A 156 -7.01 -3.19 16.58
CA MET A 156 -6.33 -1.91 16.36
C MET A 156 -5.75 -1.32 17.65
N MET A 157 -6.50 -1.34 18.76
CA MET A 157 -6.03 -0.81 20.04
C MET A 157 -4.88 -1.63 20.63
N SER A 158 -4.87 -2.92 20.39
CA SER A 158 -3.76 -3.82 20.79
C SER A 158 -2.54 -3.69 19.90
N GLY A 159 -2.63 -2.95 18.79
CA GLY A 159 -1.54 -2.77 17.83
C GLY A 159 -1.29 -3.99 16.93
N ARG A 160 -2.18 -4.95 16.90
CA ARG A 160 -2.04 -6.13 16.03
C ARG A 160 -2.33 -5.83 14.58
N PHE A 161 -3.36 -5.02 14.30
CA PHE A 161 -3.75 -4.59 12.97
C PHE A 161 -3.78 -3.06 12.88
N GLN A 162 -3.13 -2.53 11.85
CA GLN A 162 -3.11 -1.10 11.57
C GLN A 162 -3.54 -0.87 10.12
N PRO A 163 -4.70 -0.25 9.87
CA PRO A 163 -5.07 0.19 8.53
C PRO A 163 -4.04 1.16 7.95
N ALA A 164 -3.88 1.15 6.63
CA ALA A 164 -3.00 2.08 5.95
C ALA A 164 -3.40 3.54 6.19
N THR A 165 -2.48 4.44 5.96
CA THR A 165 -2.66 5.88 6.20
C THR A 165 -3.98 6.42 5.63
N PRO A 166 -4.36 6.19 4.35
CA PRO A 166 -5.61 6.74 3.84
C PRO A 166 -6.85 6.25 4.57
N THR A 167 -6.92 4.97 4.91
CA THR A 167 -8.05 4.39 5.64
C THR A 167 -8.14 4.96 7.05
N PHE A 168 -7.04 4.94 7.79
CA PHE A 168 -7.00 5.40 9.18
C PHE A 168 -7.21 6.90 9.32
N LEU A 169 -6.74 7.66 8.34
CA LEU A 169 -6.92 9.11 8.27
C LEU A 169 -8.35 9.51 7.94
N ASN A 170 -9.00 8.83 7.00
CA ASN A 170 -10.20 9.34 6.34
C ASN A 170 -11.52 8.74 6.84
N GLU A 171 -11.52 7.48 7.29
CA GLU A 171 -12.77 6.81 7.63
C GLU A 171 -13.54 7.49 8.78
N GLY A 172 -14.82 7.73 8.56
CA GLY A 172 -15.70 8.39 9.52
C GLY A 172 -15.71 9.91 9.50
N LYS A 173 -14.72 10.54 8.87
CA LYS A 173 -14.68 11.99 8.70
C LYS A 173 -15.58 12.43 7.55
N ALA A 174 -16.35 13.51 7.74
CA ALA A 174 -17.22 14.06 6.69
C ALA A 174 -16.42 14.74 5.58
N GLN A 175 -15.39 15.51 5.94
CA GLN A 175 -14.46 16.13 5.00
C GLN A 175 -13.23 15.24 4.86
N ARG A 176 -13.16 14.47 3.79
CA ARG A 176 -12.12 13.45 3.65
C ARG A 176 -11.72 13.17 2.21
N GLY A 177 -10.54 12.55 2.05
CA GLY A 177 -10.16 11.85 0.83
C GLY A 177 -10.73 10.43 0.79
N GLU A 178 -10.29 9.65 -0.21
CA GLU A 178 -10.67 8.25 -0.30
C GLU A 178 -9.90 7.39 0.71
N PRO A 179 -10.53 6.35 1.24
CA PRO A 179 -9.86 5.42 2.17
C PRO A 179 -8.94 4.42 1.49
N VAL A 180 -8.90 4.39 0.16
CA VAL A 180 -8.09 3.49 -0.66
C VAL A 180 -6.68 4.01 -0.83
N SER A 181 -5.70 3.13 -0.73
CA SER A 181 -4.28 3.50 -0.71
C SER A 181 -3.66 3.69 -2.09
N CYS A 182 -3.96 2.80 -3.03
CA CYS A 182 -3.26 2.73 -4.31
C CYS A 182 -4.21 2.49 -5.48
N PHE A 183 -3.88 3.15 -6.59
CA PHE A 183 -4.59 3.00 -7.87
C PHE A 183 -3.59 2.72 -8.99
N LEU A 184 -3.94 1.79 -9.88
CA LEU A 184 -3.14 1.45 -11.06
C LEU A 184 -4.03 1.57 -12.29
N VAL A 185 -3.57 2.34 -13.28
CA VAL A 185 -4.33 2.69 -14.48
C VAL A 185 -3.52 2.33 -15.73
N ARG A 186 -4.15 1.61 -16.65
CA ARG A 186 -3.60 1.36 -17.99
C ARG A 186 -3.83 2.55 -18.90
N ILE A 187 -2.86 2.83 -19.77
CA ILE A 187 -3.02 3.74 -20.90
C ILE A 187 -2.78 2.94 -22.18
N GLU A 188 -3.71 3.04 -23.13
CA GLU A 188 -3.60 2.43 -24.46
C GLU A 188 -3.12 3.48 -25.49
N ASP A 189 -2.69 3.01 -26.66
CA ASP A 189 -2.01 3.81 -27.67
C ASP A 189 -2.96 4.63 -28.54
N ASN A 190 -3.68 5.54 -27.92
CA ASN A 190 -4.51 6.55 -28.59
C ASN A 190 -4.66 7.80 -27.72
N MET A 191 -4.97 8.93 -28.33
CA MET A 191 -5.06 10.21 -27.63
C MET A 191 -6.16 10.21 -26.57
N GLU A 192 -7.28 9.54 -26.83
CA GLU A 192 -8.42 9.45 -25.91
C GLU A 192 -8.03 8.71 -24.63
N SER A 193 -7.30 7.62 -24.74
CA SER A 193 -6.78 6.86 -23.59
C SER A 193 -5.73 7.67 -22.80
N ILE A 194 -4.84 8.37 -23.49
CA ILE A 194 -3.85 9.25 -22.84
C ILE A 194 -4.56 10.37 -22.08
N ALA A 195 -5.53 11.05 -22.71
CA ALA A 195 -6.30 12.12 -22.09
C ALA A 195 -7.10 11.61 -20.88
N ARG A 196 -7.71 10.44 -21.01
CA ARG A 196 -8.45 9.80 -19.90
C ARG A 196 -7.52 9.38 -18.76
N GLY A 197 -6.32 8.91 -19.08
CA GLY A 197 -5.28 8.59 -18.10
C GLY A 197 -4.85 9.81 -17.28
N ILE A 198 -4.66 10.94 -17.94
CA ILE A 198 -4.35 12.23 -17.28
C ILE A 198 -5.52 12.67 -16.38
N ASN A 199 -6.75 12.60 -16.89
CA ASN A 199 -7.94 12.89 -16.08
C ASN A 199 -8.04 11.99 -14.86
N SER A 200 -7.81 10.70 -15.02
CA SER A 200 -7.81 9.73 -13.92
C SER A 200 -6.73 10.07 -12.88
N ALA A 201 -5.52 10.42 -13.33
CA ALA A 201 -4.44 10.85 -12.44
C ALA A 201 -4.85 12.07 -11.59
N LEU A 202 -5.46 13.08 -12.20
CA LEU A 202 -5.96 14.28 -11.51
C LEU A 202 -7.06 13.93 -10.49
N GLN A 203 -8.05 13.16 -10.90
CA GLN A 203 -9.19 12.81 -10.05
C GLN A 203 -8.79 11.93 -8.86
N LEU A 204 -7.93 10.95 -9.07
CA LEU A 204 -7.48 10.03 -8.03
C LEU A 204 -6.50 10.71 -7.07
N SER A 205 -5.57 11.52 -7.59
CA SER A 205 -4.63 12.28 -6.78
C SER A 205 -5.34 13.30 -5.88
N LYS A 206 -6.32 14.02 -6.41
CA LYS A 206 -7.19 14.92 -5.65
C LYS A 206 -7.80 14.23 -4.43
N ARG A 207 -8.15 12.95 -4.56
CA ARG A 207 -8.83 12.16 -3.51
C ARG A 207 -7.89 11.48 -2.53
N GLY A 208 -6.58 11.61 -2.74
CA GLY A 208 -5.60 11.16 -1.77
C GLY A 208 -4.86 9.87 -2.09
N GLY A 209 -5.13 9.24 -3.22
CA GLY A 209 -4.47 8.00 -3.62
C GLY A 209 -3.14 8.21 -4.34
N GLY A 210 -2.21 7.29 -4.14
CA GLY A 210 -1.05 7.15 -5.01
C GLY A 210 -1.47 6.48 -6.32
N VAL A 211 -1.03 7.00 -7.47
CA VAL A 211 -1.46 6.52 -8.79
C VAL A 211 -0.26 6.05 -9.61
N ALA A 212 -0.34 4.85 -10.15
CA ALA A 212 0.60 4.34 -11.13
C ALA A 212 -0.05 4.20 -12.50
N LEU A 213 0.69 4.54 -13.56
CA LEU A 213 0.21 4.47 -14.92
C LEU A 213 1.15 3.63 -15.79
N LEU A 214 0.57 2.78 -16.64
CA LEU A 214 1.31 1.93 -17.56
C LEU A 214 1.51 2.66 -18.89
N LEU A 215 2.75 2.84 -19.31
CA LEU A 215 3.13 3.50 -20.55
C LEU A 215 3.61 2.53 -21.64
N SER A 216 3.72 1.25 -21.33
CA SER A 216 4.32 0.24 -22.23
C SER A 216 3.61 0.10 -23.59
N ASN A 217 2.32 0.45 -23.66
CA ASN A 217 1.53 0.33 -24.88
C ASN A 217 1.64 1.54 -25.80
N LEU A 218 2.21 2.66 -25.31
CA LEU A 218 2.40 3.87 -26.11
C LEU A 218 3.49 3.68 -27.14
N ARG A 219 3.25 4.15 -28.37
CA ARG A 219 4.28 4.10 -29.42
C ARG A 219 5.49 4.94 -29.07
N GLU A 220 6.63 4.51 -29.51
CA GLU A 220 7.92 5.14 -29.24
C GLU A 220 8.09 6.45 -30.02
N MET A 221 9.08 7.24 -29.60
CA MET A 221 9.51 8.44 -30.34
C MET A 221 9.91 8.07 -31.77
N GLY A 222 9.41 8.82 -32.73
CA GLY A 222 9.66 8.62 -34.15
C GLY A 222 8.74 7.61 -34.81
N ALA A 223 7.86 6.95 -34.08
CA ALA A 223 6.87 6.05 -34.67
C ALA A 223 5.89 6.83 -35.58
N PRO A 224 5.32 6.19 -36.60
CA PRO A 224 4.37 6.85 -37.49
C PRO A 224 3.04 7.15 -36.79
N ILE A 225 2.42 8.27 -37.18
CA ILE A 225 1.04 8.63 -36.84
C ILE A 225 0.29 8.81 -38.16
N LYS A 226 -0.82 8.10 -38.35
CA LYS A 226 -1.59 8.10 -39.59
C LYS A 226 -0.71 7.82 -40.81
N ARG A 227 0.24 6.89 -40.70
CA ARG A 227 1.23 6.51 -41.70
C ARG A 227 2.28 7.56 -42.05
N ILE A 228 2.34 8.67 -41.31
CA ILE A 228 3.37 9.68 -41.47
C ILE A 228 4.51 9.35 -40.49
N GLU A 229 5.69 9.09 -41.02
CA GLU A 229 6.87 8.73 -40.25
C GLU A 229 7.37 9.87 -39.35
N ASN A 230 8.06 9.53 -38.26
CA ASN A 230 8.69 10.46 -37.34
C ASN A 230 7.75 11.45 -36.66
N GLN A 231 6.50 11.10 -36.46
CA GLN A 231 5.49 12.00 -35.87
C GLN A 231 5.32 11.81 -34.35
N SER A 232 5.52 10.62 -33.82
CA SER A 232 5.34 10.36 -32.39
C SER A 232 6.44 11.00 -31.56
N SER A 233 6.07 11.64 -30.46
CA SER A 233 7.01 12.19 -29.46
C SER A 233 7.44 11.17 -28.39
N GLY A 234 6.85 9.97 -28.39
CA GLY A 234 7.17 8.92 -27.43
C GLY A 234 6.58 9.11 -26.05
N VAL A 235 7.14 8.41 -25.06
CA VAL A 235 6.58 8.37 -23.69
C VAL A 235 6.98 9.55 -22.81
N ILE A 236 8.12 10.20 -23.07
CA ILE A 236 8.66 11.24 -22.17
C ILE A 236 7.72 12.45 -22.03
N PRO A 237 7.13 13.02 -23.09
CA PRO A 237 6.17 14.11 -22.95
C PRO A 237 4.93 13.73 -22.14
N VAL A 238 4.46 12.49 -22.25
CA VAL A 238 3.34 11.99 -21.42
C VAL A 238 3.75 11.92 -19.94
N MET A 239 4.97 11.51 -19.65
CA MET A 239 5.51 11.52 -18.28
C MET A 239 5.52 12.94 -17.70
N LYS A 240 5.92 13.94 -18.48
CA LYS A 240 5.90 15.34 -18.05
C LYS A 240 4.48 15.83 -17.72
N LEU A 241 3.50 15.52 -18.57
CA LEU A 241 2.10 15.85 -18.32
C LEU A 241 1.58 15.19 -17.03
N LEU A 242 1.96 13.97 -16.77
CA LEU A 242 1.58 13.25 -15.54
C LEU A 242 2.26 13.85 -14.31
N GLU A 243 3.54 14.17 -14.39
CA GLU A 243 4.27 14.81 -13.28
C GLU A 243 3.61 16.15 -12.90
N ASP A 244 3.28 16.99 -13.88
CA ASP A 244 2.61 18.27 -13.66
C ASP A 244 1.20 18.06 -13.09
N SER A 245 0.49 17.04 -13.54
CA SER A 245 -0.85 16.69 -13.02
C SER A 245 -0.80 16.32 -11.53
N PHE A 246 0.16 15.51 -11.11
CA PHE A 246 0.34 15.16 -9.69
C PHE A 246 0.80 16.35 -8.85
N SER A 247 1.63 17.20 -9.41
CA SER A 247 2.05 18.45 -8.75
C SER A 247 0.88 19.40 -8.52
N TYR A 248 -0.05 19.49 -9.48
CA TYR A 248 -1.24 20.34 -9.38
C TYR A 248 -2.30 19.77 -8.43
N ALA A 249 -2.60 18.48 -8.52
CA ALA A 249 -3.68 17.85 -7.76
C ALA A 249 -3.21 17.37 -6.38
N ASN A 250 -2.98 18.32 -5.47
CA ASN A 250 -2.67 18.03 -4.07
C ASN A 250 -3.88 17.47 -3.32
N GLN A 251 -3.63 16.57 -2.39
CA GLN A 251 -4.62 15.87 -1.58
C GLN A 251 -5.16 16.77 -0.46
N LEU A 252 -6.04 17.73 -0.76
CA LEU A 252 -6.67 18.65 0.22
C LEU A 252 -5.64 19.29 1.19
N GLY A 253 -4.40 19.46 0.75
CA GLY A 253 -3.31 20.00 1.59
C GLY A 253 -2.70 19.02 2.61
N ALA A 254 -3.26 17.82 2.76
CA ALA A 254 -2.78 16.85 3.74
C ALA A 254 -1.58 16.01 3.25
N ARG A 255 -1.46 15.83 1.92
CA ARG A 255 -0.38 15.06 1.29
C ARG A 255 -0.12 15.56 -0.13
N GLN A 256 1.14 15.62 -0.55
CA GLN A 256 1.45 15.93 -1.94
C GLN A 256 1.01 14.78 -2.85
N GLY A 257 0.53 15.13 -4.04
CA GLY A 257 0.20 14.16 -5.07
C GLY A 257 1.43 13.34 -5.45
N ALA A 258 1.28 12.02 -5.53
CA ALA A 258 2.36 11.10 -5.86
C ALA A 258 1.95 10.15 -6.98
N GLY A 259 2.84 9.97 -7.95
CA GLY A 259 2.63 9.10 -9.09
C GLY A 259 3.84 8.26 -9.44
N ALA A 260 3.56 7.15 -10.13
CA ALA A 260 4.57 6.28 -10.74
C ALA A 260 4.20 6.00 -12.19
N VAL A 261 5.19 5.73 -12.99
CA VAL A 261 5.01 5.26 -14.38
C VAL A 261 5.83 3.99 -14.60
N TYR A 262 5.24 3.05 -15.31
CA TYR A 262 5.84 1.74 -15.62
C TYR A 262 6.07 1.62 -17.11
N LEU A 263 7.26 1.14 -17.49
CA LEU A 263 7.62 0.87 -18.88
C LEU A 263 8.26 -0.51 -18.99
N HIS A 264 7.91 -1.25 -20.05
CA HIS A 264 8.51 -2.54 -20.34
C HIS A 264 9.96 -2.38 -20.80
N ALA A 265 10.87 -3.26 -20.36
CA ALA A 265 12.28 -3.22 -20.69
C ALA A 265 12.56 -3.27 -22.21
N HIS A 266 11.69 -3.91 -22.98
CA HIS A 266 11.82 -4.01 -24.44
C HIS A 266 11.06 -2.95 -25.23
N HIS A 267 10.61 -1.88 -24.56
CA HIS A 267 10.08 -0.68 -25.22
C HIS A 267 11.23 0.13 -25.84
N PRO A 268 11.06 0.65 -27.07
CA PRO A 268 12.13 1.41 -27.74
C PRO A 268 12.61 2.66 -27.03
N ASP A 269 11.79 3.26 -26.18
CA ASP A 269 12.15 4.46 -25.40
C ASP A 269 12.79 4.15 -24.05
N ILE A 270 13.11 2.87 -23.74
CA ILE A 270 13.55 2.47 -22.39
C ILE A 270 14.80 3.21 -21.91
N MET A 271 15.79 3.44 -22.77
CA MET A 271 17.00 4.14 -22.36
C MET A 271 16.74 5.63 -22.09
N ARG A 272 15.92 6.28 -22.89
CA ARG A 272 15.49 7.67 -22.66
C ARG A 272 14.64 7.78 -21.39
N PHE A 273 13.81 6.80 -21.12
CA PHE A 273 13.01 6.69 -19.89
C PHE A 273 13.92 6.66 -18.66
N LEU A 274 14.94 5.83 -18.65
CA LEU A 274 15.94 5.75 -17.57
C LEU A 274 16.69 7.08 -17.40
N ASP A 275 17.10 7.70 -18.49
CA ASP A 275 17.89 8.94 -18.48
C ASP A 275 17.14 10.13 -17.88
N THR A 276 15.81 10.08 -17.79
CA THR A 276 15.01 11.14 -17.12
C THR A 276 15.35 11.31 -15.65
N LYS A 277 15.95 10.31 -15.01
CA LYS A 277 16.36 10.33 -13.60
C LYS A 277 17.83 10.64 -13.35
N ARG A 278 18.61 10.90 -14.39
CA ARG A 278 20.01 11.32 -14.20
C ARG A 278 20.09 12.69 -13.53
N GLU A 279 21.07 12.88 -12.65
CA GLU A 279 21.29 14.16 -11.96
C GLU A 279 21.53 15.31 -12.94
N ASN A 280 22.22 15.03 -14.04
CA ASN A 280 22.57 16.01 -15.08
C ASN A 280 21.64 15.96 -16.31
N ALA A 281 20.46 15.39 -16.18
CA ALA A 281 19.49 15.37 -17.26
C ALA A 281 19.08 16.79 -17.70
N ASP A 282 18.85 16.96 -19.00
CA ASP A 282 18.28 18.20 -19.54
C ASP A 282 16.90 18.45 -18.87
N GLU A 283 16.67 19.68 -18.41
CA GLU A 283 15.43 20.07 -17.74
C GLU A 283 14.18 19.76 -18.57
N LYS A 284 14.27 19.71 -19.88
CA LYS A 284 13.17 19.36 -20.79
C LYS A 284 12.71 17.90 -20.64
N ILE A 285 13.63 17.01 -20.26
CA ILE A 285 13.34 15.58 -20.11
C ILE A 285 13.38 15.12 -18.65
N ARG A 286 13.92 15.92 -17.75
CA ARG A 286 14.12 15.55 -16.35
C ARG A 286 12.78 15.32 -15.65
N ILE A 287 12.68 14.18 -14.97
CA ILE A 287 11.54 13.79 -14.13
C ILE A 287 12.01 13.83 -12.67
N LYS A 288 11.42 14.74 -11.88
CA LYS A 288 11.82 14.98 -10.48
C LYS A 288 11.01 14.17 -9.48
N THR A 289 9.70 14.13 -9.65
CA THR A 289 8.76 13.64 -8.62
C THR A 289 8.08 12.31 -8.95
N LEU A 290 8.05 11.88 -10.21
CA LEU A 290 7.51 10.57 -10.56
C LEU A 290 8.48 9.45 -10.15
N SER A 291 7.93 8.41 -9.55
CA SER A 291 8.60 7.12 -9.41
C SER A 291 8.59 6.39 -10.75
N LEU A 292 9.68 5.71 -11.07
CA LEU A 292 9.79 4.89 -12.27
C LEU A 292 9.81 3.40 -11.93
N GLY A 293 9.10 2.60 -12.72
CA GLY A 293 9.17 1.15 -12.68
C GLY A 293 9.51 0.57 -14.05
N VAL A 294 10.32 -0.48 -14.09
CA VAL A 294 10.65 -1.22 -15.30
C VAL A 294 10.18 -2.65 -15.16
N VAL A 295 9.43 -3.11 -16.15
CA VAL A 295 8.95 -4.50 -16.24
C VAL A 295 9.94 -5.30 -17.07
N ILE A 296 10.62 -6.26 -16.45
CA ILE A 296 11.72 -7.02 -17.07
C ILE A 296 11.36 -8.49 -17.19
N PRO A 297 11.26 -9.03 -18.42
CA PRO A 297 11.05 -10.46 -18.64
C PRO A 297 12.33 -11.27 -18.44
N ASP A 298 12.21 -12.56 -18.21
CA ASP A 298 13.33 -13.48 -18.01
C ASP A 298 14.33 -13.47 -19.17
N ILE A 299 13.84 -13.33 -20.40
CA ILE A 299 14.72 -13.29 -21.59
C ILE A 299 15.77 -12.18 -21.50
N THR A 300 15.45 -11.04 -20.92
CA THR A 300 16.39 -9.92 -20.78
C THR A 300 17.58 -10.30 -19.92
N PHE A 301 17.36 -11.01 -18.82
CA PHE A 301 18.42 -11.52 -17.95
C PHE A 301 19.27 -12.58 -18.64
N GLU A 302 18.65 -13.46 -19.41
CA GLU A 302 19.34 -14.48 -20.21
C GLU A 302 20.28 -13.84 -21.25
N LEU A 303 19.78 -12.85 -22.00
CA LEU A 303 20.58 -12.10 -22.98
C LEU A 303 21.77 -11.40 -22.31
N ALA A 304 21.56 -10.78 -21.16
CA ALA A 304 22.63 -10.12 -20.41
C ALA A 304 23.69 -11.12 -19.91
N ARG A 305 23.25 -12.27 -19.39
CA ARG A 305 24.16 -13.32 -18.93
C ARG A 305 25.06 -13.81 -20.07
N ASN A 306 24.52 -13.94 -21.26
CA ASN A 306 25.22 -14.40 -22.44
C ASN A 306 25.95 -13.27 -23.20
N ASN A 307 25.89 -12.02 -22.71
CA ASN A 307 26.44 -10.82 -23.35
C ASN A 307 25.92 -10.62 -24.79
N GLU A 308 24.64 -10.87 -24.99
CA GLU A 308 23.95 -10.69 -26.26
C GLU A 308 23.28 -9.31 -26.35
N ASP A 309 22.94 -8.91 -27.58
CA ASP A 309 22.09 -7.75 -27.80
C ASP A 309 20.65 -8.11 -27.49
N MET A 310 19.92 -7.15 -26.91
CA MET A 310 18.49 -7.22 -26.75
C MET A 310 17.78 -6.34 -27.78
N TYR A 311 16.72 -6.86 -28.37
CA TYR A 311 15.89 -6.11 -29.29
C TYR A 311 14.75 -5.42 -28.55
N LEU A 312 14.48 -4.20 -28.96
CA LEU A 312 13.38 -3.36 -28.49
C LEU A 312 12.33 -3.29 -29.59
N PHE A 313 11.06 -3.48 -29.26
CA PHE A 313 9.99 -3.68 -30.24
C PHE A 313 9.00 -2.53 -30.22
N SER A 314 8.63 -2.03 -31.42
CA SER A 314 7.57 -1.01 -31.55
C SER A 314 6.24 -1.56 -31.03
N PRO A 315 5.65 -0.97 -29.96
CA PRO A 315 4.36 -1.42 -29.43
C PRO A 315 3.23 -1.36 -30.45
N TYR A 316 3.25 -0.34 -31.30
CA TYR A 316 2.26 -0.18 -32.36
C TYR A 316 2.29 -1.35 -33.37
N ASP A 317 3.47 -1.75 -33.82
CA ASP A 317 3.60 -2.88 -34.74
C ASP A 317 3.26 -4.21 -34.08
N VAL A 318 3.66 -4.41 -32.82
CA VAL A 318 3.34 -5.63 -32.07
C VAL A 318 1.82 -5.79 -31.92
N GLU A 319 1.10 -4.75 -31.60
CA GLU A 319 -0.36 -4.79 -31.49
C GLU A 319 -1.02 -5.12 -32.83
N ARG A 320 -0.53 -4.57 -33.92
CA ARG A 320 -1.03 -4.88 -35.27
C ARG A 320 -0.79 -6.34 -35.68
N VAL A 321 0.36 -6.89 -35.29
CA VAL A 321 0.72 -8.28 -35.67
C VAL A 321 -0.04 -9.29 -34.81
N TYR A 322 -0.12 -9.07 -33.50
CA TYR A 322 -0.68 -10.03 -32.54
C TYR A 322 -2.13 -9.77 -32.14
N GLY A 323 -2.68 -8.61 -32.48
CA GLY A 323 -4.06 -8.25 -32.13
C GLY A 323 -4.28 -7.98 -30.64
N MET A 324 -3.20 -7.75 -29.88
CA MET A 324 -3.27 -7.39 -28.47
C MET A 324 -2.17 -6.39 -28.10
N PRO A 325 -2.38 -5.56 -27.05
CA PRO A 325 -1.40 -4.58 -26.63
C PRO A 325 -0.04 -5.20 -26.27
N PHE A 326 1.03 -4.46 -26.47
CA PHE A 326 2.40 -4.92 -26.20
C PHE A 326 2.58 -5.43 -24.77
N ALA A 327 2.00 -4.75 -23.79
CA ALA A 327 2.08 -5.14 -22.37
C ALA A 327 1.50 -6.54 -22.11
N ASP A 328 0.55 -6.99 -22.90
CA ASP A 328 -0.12 -8.29 -22.74
C ASP A 328 0.61 -9.44 -23.45
N ILE A 329 1.67 -9.14 -24.21
CA ILE A 329 2.49 -10.14 -24.88
C ILE A 329 3.47 -10.79 -23.89
N ASN A 330 3.60 -12.12 -23.94
CA ASN A 330 4.69 -12.83 -23.26
C ASN A 330 5.97 -12.67 -24.08
N VAL A 331 6.77 -11.67 -23.75
CA VAL A 331 7.98 -11.31 -24.50
C VAL A 331 9.03 -12.42 -24.44
N THR A 332 9.20 -13.09 -23.30
CA THR A 332 10.14 -14.22 -23.19
C THR A 332 9.81 -15.32 -24.19
N GLU A 333 8.54 -15.70 -24.25
CA GLU A 333 8.07 -16.76 -25.16
C GLU A 333 8.12 -16.34 -26.63
N LYS A 334 7.74 -15.10 -26.93
CA LYS A 334 7.63 -14.57 -28.30
C LYS A 334 8.88 -13.87 -28.82
N TYR A 335 9.92 -13.75 -28.00
CA TYR A 335 11.09 -12.93 -28.33
C TYR A 335 11.71 -13.27 -29.69
N ARG A 336 12.04 -14.54 -29.93
CA ARG A 336 12.69 -14.98 -31.19
C ARG A 336 11.77 -14.77 -32.38
N GLU A 337 10.49 -15.07 -32.25
CA GLU A 337 9.48 -14.84 -33.28
C GLU A 337 9.39 -13.35 -33.64
N MET A 338 9.35 -12.44 -32.64
CA MET A 338 9.30 -11.01 -32.89
C MET A 338 10.58 -10.45 -33.48
N VAL A 339 11.75 -10.98 -33.11
CA VAL A 339 13.02 -10.60 -33.72
C VAL A 339 13.06 -10.92 -35.22
N ASP A 340 12.51 -12.08 -35.62
CA ASP A 340 12.50 -12.56 -37.01
C ASP A 340 11.36 -11.95 -37.85
N ASP A 341 10.38 -11.31 -37.21
CA ASP A 341 9.23 -10.74 -37.91
C ASP A 341 9.54 -9.37 -38.51
N GLY A 342 9.64 -9.32 -39.85
CA GLY A 342 9.92 -8.08 -40.59
C GLY A 342 8.83 -7.00 -40.50
N ARG A 343 7.62 -7.35 -40.01
CA ARG A 343 6.51 -6.40 -39.83
C ARG A 343 6.67 -5.57 -38.57
N ILE A 344 7.51 -5.98 -37.62
CA ILE A 344 7.75 -5.32 -36.36
C ILE A 344 9.04 -4.51 -36.46
N LYS A 345 8.92 -3.19 -36.35
CA LYS A 345 10.06 -2.28 -36.27
C LYS A 345 10.77 -2.49 -34.94
N LYS A 346 12.08 -2.59 -34.97
CA LYS A 346 12.89 -2.87 -33.79
C LYS A 346 14.21 -2.12 -33.82
N LYS A 347 14.75 -1.87 -32.66
CA LYS A 347 16.14 -1.43 -32.45
C LYS A 347 16.82 -2.41 -31.51
N LYS A 348 18.14 -2.42 -31.48
CA LYS A 348 18.90 -3.26 -30.57
C LYS A 348 19.83 -2.44 -29.70
N ILE A 349 20.01 -2.90 -28.48
CA ILE A 349 21.00 -2.40 -27.53
C ILE A 349 21.69 -3.61 -26.90
N ASN A 350 22.89 -3.42 -26.35
CA ASN A 350 23.53 -4.50 -25.59
C ASN A 350 22.82 -4.70 -24.26
N ALA A 351 22.46 -5.95 -23.92
CA ALA A 351 21.70 -6.25 -22.72
C ALA A 351 22.46 -5.94 -21.42
N ARG A 352 23.78 -6.14 -21.37
CA ARG A 352 24.60 -5.75 -20.21
C ARG A 352 24.65 -4.25 -20.04
N THR A 353 24.74 -3.50 -21.13
CA THR A 353 24.70 -2.03 -21.10
C THR A 353 23.38 -1.53 -20.54
N PHE A 354 22.27 -2.17 -20.89
CA PHE A 354 20.97 -1.88 -20.30
C PHE A 354 21.01 -2.03 -18.77
N PHE A 355 21.50 -3.15 -18.24
CA PHE A 355 21.56 -3.37 -16.79
C PHE A 355 22.57 -2.46 -16.09
N GLN A 356 23.69 -2.15 -16.73
CA GLN A 356 24.65 -1.17 -16.20
C GLN A 356 24.01 0.20 -16.05
N THR A 357 23.31 0.68 -17.08
CA THR A 357 22.59 1.96 -17.03
C THR A 357 21.51 1.93 -15.95
N LEU A 358 20.75 0.85 -15.87
CA LEU A 358 19.74 0.69 -14.82
C LEU A 358 20.35 0.78 -13.42
N ALA A 359 21.46 0.10 -13.19
CA ALA A 359 22.17 0.14 -11.90
C ALA A 359 22.71 1.52 -11.57
N GLU A 360 23.28 2.23 -12.57
CA GLU A 360 23.73 3.61 -12.41
C GLU A 360 22.59 4.54 -11.98
N ILE A 361 21.44 4.44 -12.67
CA ILE A 361 20.26 5.25 -12.36
C ILE A 361 19.71 4.91 -10.96
N GLN A 362 19.72 3.64 -10.58
CA GLN A 362 19.32 3.24 -9.22
C GLN A 362 20.26 3.81 -8.16
N PHE A 363 21.55 3.84 -8.43
CA PHE A 363 22.54 4.44 -7.53
C PHE A 363 22.34 5.95 -7.38
N GLU A 364 22.10 6.66 -8.50
CA GLU A 364 21.90 8.11 -8.49
C GLU A 364 20.55 8.53 -7.85
N SER A 365 19.47 7.80 -8.13
CA SER A 365 18.11 8.26 -7.85
C SER A 365 17.26 7.34 -6.97
N GLY A 366 17.68 6.10 -6.75
CA GLY A 366 16.84 5.07 -6.12
C GLY A 366 15.81 4.45 -7.05
N TYR A 367 15.73 4.86 -8.30
CA TYR A 367 14.81 4.36 -9.32
C TYR A 367 15.57 3.77 -10.51
N PRO A 368 14.95 2.92 -11.33
CA PRO A 368 13.58 2.43 -11.26
C PRO A 368 13.39 1.27 -10.27
N TYR A 369 12.14 1.03 -9.87
CA TYR A 369 11.75 -0.27 -9.35
C TYR A 369 11.81 -1.30 -10.46
N VAL A 370 12.05 -2.56 -10.11
CA VAL A 370 12.07 -3.67 -11.07
C VAL A 370 10.94 -4.63 -10.76
N MET A 371 10.08 -4.88 -11.75
CA MET A 371 9.08 -5.93 -11.70
C MET A 371 9.57 -7.11 -12.57
N PHE A 372 9.74 -8.27 -11.95
CA PHE A 372 10.15 -9.50 -12.62
C PHE A 372 8.93 -10.14 -13.30
N GLU A 373 8.71 -9.80 -14.57
CA GLU A 373 7.46 -10.09 -15.30
C GLU A 373 7.07 -11.56 -15.27
N ASP A 374 7.98 -12.45 -15.61
CA ASP A 374 7.66 -13.87 -15.71
C ASP A 374 7.52 -14.53 -14.34
N THR A 375 8.34 -14.15 -13.37
CA THR A 375 8.22 -14.63 -11.98
C THR A 375 6.86 -14.27 -11.38
N VAL A 376 6.45 -13.02 -11.56
CA VAL A 376 5.14 -12.54 -11.10
C VAL A 376 4.00 -13.31 -11.77
N ASN A 377 4.08 -13.48 -13.07
CA ASN A 377 3.00 -14.15 -13.82
C ASN A 377 2.95 -15.66 -13.61
N ARG A 378 4.07 -16.31 -13.29
CA ARG A 378 4.07 -17.71 -12.84
C ARG A 378 3.35 -17.91 -11.51
N ALA A 379 3.44 -16.93 -10.63
CA ALA A 379 2.78 -16.95 -9.33
C ALA A 379 1.33 -16.41 -9.33
N ASN A 380 0.91 -15.79 -10.43
CA ASN A 380 -0.41 -15.17 -10.54
C ASN A 380 -1.51 -16.25 -10.63
N PRO A 381 -2.46 -16.29 -9.69
CA PRO A 381 -3.54 -17.27 -9.71
C PRO A 381 -4.72 -16.89 -10.60
N ILE A 382 -4.73 -15.66 -11.14
CA ILE A 382 -5.85 -15.09 -11.87
C ILE A 382 -5.62 -15.18 -13.37
N LYS A 383 -6.68 -15.50 -14.12
CA LYS A 383 -6.62 -15.49 -15.59
C LYS A 383 -6.29 -14.09 -16.11
N GLY A 384 -5.30 -14.02 -16.98
CA GLY A 384 -4.78 -12.76 -17.53
C GLY A 384 -3.33 -12.55 -17.13
N LYS A 385 -2.83 -11.36 -17.39
CA LYS A 385 -1.43 -11.02 -17.16
C LYS A 385 -1.30 -9.82 -16.24
N VAL A 386 -0.39 -9.91 -15.28
CA VAL A 386 0.06 -8.77 -14.49
C VAL A 386 1.06 -7.98 -15.33
N VAL A 387 0.75 -6.71 -15.63
CA VAL A 387 1.50 -5.89 -16.59
C VAL A 387 2.23 -4.72 -15.96
N MET A 388 1.93 -4.43 -14.70
CA MET A 388 2.49 -3.30 -13.94
C MET A 388 2.36 -3.51 -12.45
N SER A 389 2.94 -2.61 -11.68
CA SER A 389 2.71 -2.52 -10.24
C SER A 389 2.33 -1.09 -9.85
N ASN A 390 2.24 -0.82 -8.55
CA ASN A 390 1.83 0.48 -8.01
C ASN A 390 3.02 1.39 -7.67
N LEU A 391 2.73 2.50 -7.01
CA LEU A 391 3.70 3.53 -6.60
C LEU A 391 4.88 2.95 -5.78
N CYS A 392 4.62 1.95 -4.94
CA CYS A 392 5.63 1.33 -4.07
C CYS A 392 5.99 -0.11 -4.48
N SER A 393 5.49 -0.57 -5.61
CA SER A 393 5.84 -1.87 -6.25
C SER A 393 5.42 -3.14 -5.47
N GLU A 394 4.35 -3.05 -4.65
CA GLU A 394 3.85 -4.21 -3.89
C GLU A 394 2.53 -4.80 -4.42
N ILE A 395 1.84 -4.13 -5.35
CA ILE A 395 0.55 -4.58 -5.88
C ILE A 395 0.74 -5.26 -7.23
N LEU A 396 0.36 -6.53 -7.30
CA LEU A 396 0.54 -7.39 -8.47
C LEU A 396 -0.81 -8.03 -8.82
N GLN A 397 -1.59 -7.34 -9.65
CA GLN A 397 -2.94 -7.74 -10.02
C GLN A 397 -3.15 -7.66 -11.53
N VAL A 398 -4.14 -8.41 -12.01
CA VAL A 398 -4.56 -8.40 -13.41
C VAL A 398 -5.49 -7.22 -13.68
N SER A 399 -5.28 -6.55 -14.81
CA SER A 399 -6.12 -5.46 -15.32
C SER A 399 -6.64 -5.77 -16.71
N GLU A 400 -7.71 -5.09 -17.13
CA GLU A 400 -8.27 -5.18 -18.48
C GLU A 400 -8.31 -3.78 -19.10
N PRO A 401 -7.93 -3.65 -20.40
CA PRO A 401 -7.95 -2.35 -21.07
C PRO A 401 -9.37 -1.83 -21.29
N SER A 402 -9.54 -0.51 -21.20
CA SER A 402 -10.76 0.18 -21.59
C SER A 402 -10.68 0.62 -23.05
N GLU A 403 -11.82 0.76 -23.70
CA GLU A 403 -11.97 1.36 -25.02
C GLU A 403 -12.77 2.66 -24.92
N LEU A 404 -12.29 3.72 -25.55
CA LEU A 404 -12.89 5.04 -25.50
C LEU A 404 -13.36 5.50 -26.87
N ASN A 405 -14.45 6.27 -26.86
CA ASN A 405 -14.94 7.00 -28.02
C ASN A 405 -14.18 8.33 -28.17
N GLU A 406 -14.30 8.98 -29.31
CA GLU A 406 -13.65 10.28 -29.59
C GLU A 406 -14.09 11.41 -28.63
N ASP A 407 -15.28 11.30 -28.04
CA ASP A 407 -15.80 12.23 -27.04
C ASP A 407 -15.36 11.91 -25.60
N LEU A 408 -14.40 10.99 -25.43
CA LEU A 408 -13.89 10.50 -24.14
C LEU A 408 -14.88 9.67 -23.31
N THR A 409 -16.05 9.35 -23.83
CA THR A 409 -16.94 8.37 -23.20
C THR A 409 -16.41 6.95 -23.40
N PHE A 410 -16.78 6.03 -22.52
CA PHE A 410 -16.35 4.64 -22.62
C PHE A 410 -17.19 3.88 -23.65
N ALA A 411 -16.55 3.34 -24.68
CA ALA A 411 -17.15 2.29 -25.54
C ALA A 411 -17.17 0.96 -24.78
N HIS A 412 -16.11 0.67 -24.00
CA HIS A 412 -16.00 -0.45 -23.10
C HIS A 412 -15.25 -0.03 -21.84
N VAL A 413 -15.87 -0.24 -20.68
CA VAL A 413 -15.21 0.00 -19.39
C VAL A 413 -14.39 -1.24 -19.04
N GLY A 414 -13.08 -1.11 -19.04
CA GLY A 414 -12.17 -2.15 -18.58
C GLY A 414 -12.12 -2.24 -17.06
N LYS A 415 -11.09 -2.91 -16.56
CA LYS A 415 -10.85 -3.08 -15.11
C LYS A 415 -9.45 -2.59 -14.78
N ASP A 416 -9.37 -1.45 -14.16
CA ASP A 416 -8.17 -0.97 -13.50
C ASP A 416 -8.16 -1.39 -12.02
N ILE A 417 -7.08 -1.11 -11.33
CA ILE A 417 -6.78 -1.72 -10.03
C ILE A 417 -6.83 -0.68 -8.93
N SER A 418 -7.50 -1.02 -7.83
CA SER A 418 -7.36 -0.35 -6.53
C SER A 418 -6.94 -1.37 -5.48
N CYS A 419 -6.19 -0.94 -4.47
CA CYS A 419 -5.82 -1.82 -3.38
C CYS A 419 -6.01 -1.15 -2.02
N ASN A 420 -6.65 -1.90 -1.13
CA ASN A 420 -6.91 -1.50 0.24
C ASN A 420 -5.88 -2.14 1.12
N LEU A 421 -5.00 -1.34 1.68
CA LEU A 421 -3.87 -1.78 2.48
C LEU A 421 -4.14 -1.63 3.98
N GLY A 422 -3.61 -2.56 4.71
CA GLY A 422 -3.49 -2.55 6.16
C GLY A 422 -2.49 -3.60 6.55
N SER A 423 -1.79 -3.42 7.66
CA SER A 423 -0.70 -4.30 8.02
C SER A 423 -0.83 -4.85 9.43
N LEU A 424 -0.41 -6.11 9.58
CA LEU A 424 -0.25 -6.76 10.87
C LEU A 424 1.12 -6.40 11.45
N ASN A 425 1.16 -6.10 12.74
CA ASN A 425 2.42 -6.07 13.49
C ASN A 425 2.76 -7.51 13.88
N ILE A 426 3.81 -8.06 13.31
CA ILE A 426 4.17 -9.48 13.48
C ILE A 426 4.35 -9.85 14.95
N ALA A 427 5.05 -9.02 15.73
CA ALA A 427 5.27 -9.28 17.14
C ALA A 427 3.94 -9.33 17.92
N LYS A 428 3.09 -8.33 17.73
CA LYS A 428 1.78 -8.26 18.38
C LYS A 428 0.84 -9.37 17.92
N THR A 429 0.90 -9.72 16.64
CA THR A 429 0.09 -10.81 16.06
C THR A 429 0.51 -12.18 16.61
N MET A 430 1.81 -12.42 16.77
CA MET A 430 2.32 -13.64 17.43
C MET A 430 1.91 -13.72 18.90
N ASP A 431 1.72 -12.59 19.56
CA ASP A 431 1.24 -12.50 20.95
C ASP A 431 -0.30 -12.51 21.04
N SER A 432 -1.02 -12.54 19.93
CA SER A 432 -2.49 -12.56 19.94
C SER A 432 -3.03 -13.77 20.69
N PRO A 433 -4.05 -13.60 21.53
CA PRO A 433 -4.73 -14.73 22.17
C PRO A 433 -5.56 -15.57 21.18
N ASP A 434 -5.88 -15.01 20.01
CA ASP A 434 -6.65 -15.65 18.95
C ASP A 434 -6.18 -15.17 17.57
N PHE A 435 -5.16 -15.84 17.05
CA PHE A 435 -4.55 -15.53 15.75
C PHE A 435 -5.56 -15.59 14.60
N ALA A 436 -6.42 -16.60 14.58
CA ALA A 436 -7.43 -16.74 13.53
C ALA A 436 -8.41 -15.56 13.51
N ARG A 437 -8.85 -15.08 14.67
CA ARG A 437 -9.69 -13.88 14.79
C ARG A 437 -8.95 -12.64 14.31
N THR A 438 -7.69 -12.46 14.66
CA THR A 438 -6.88 -11.33 14.21
C THR A 438 -6.86 -11.24 12.69
N ILE A 439 -6.56 -12.34 12.00
CA ILE A 439 -6.50 -12.37 10.53
C ILE A 439 -7.90 -12.17 9.93
N ARG A 440 -8.91 -12.86 10.43
CA ARG A 440 -10.30 -12.72 9.95
C ARG A 440 -10.78 -11.27 10.08
N THR A 441 -10.54 -10.64 11.20
CA THR A 441 -10.93 -9.25 11.46
C THR A 441 -10.24 -8.29 10.50
N ALA A 442 -8.92 -8.46 10.28
CA ALA A 442 -8.16 -7.67 9.34
C ALA A 442 -8.68 -7.82 7.89
N VAL A 443 -8.92 -9.04 7.45
CA VAL A 443 -9.47 -9.33 6.11
C VAL A 443 -10.84 -8.70 5.92
N ARG A 444 -11.75 -8.86 6.89
CA ARG A 444 -13.09 -8.27 6.84
C ARG A 444 -13.05 -6.74 6.86
N GLY A 445 -12.19 -6.16 7.66
CA GLY A 445 -12.00 -4.70 7.73
C GLY A 445 -11.51 -4.12 6.39
N LEU A 446 -10.51 -4.72 5.78
CA LEU A 446 -10.00 -4.30 4.48
C LEU A 446 -11.01 -4.54 3.34
N THR A 447 -11.76 -5.63 3.41
CA THR A 447 -12.84 -5.91 2.45
C THR A 447 -13.93 -4.84 2.52
N ALA A 448 -14.27 -4.37 3.72
CA ALA A 448 -15.23 -3.28 3.90
C ALA A 448 -14.78 -1.99 3.21
N VAL A 449 -13.50 -1.66 3.24
CA VAL A 449 -12.95 -0.51 2.50
C VAL A 449 -13.25 -0.64 1.01
N SER A 450 -13.00 -1.82 0.43
CA SER A 450 -13.31 -2.10 -0.98
C SER A 450 -14.80 -1.98 -1.28
N ASP A 451 -15.63 -2.60 -0.47
CA ASP A 451 -17.09 -2.64 -0.67
C ASP A 451 -17.75 -1.27 -0.53
N GLN A 452 -17.19 -0.39 0.30
CA GLN A 452 -17.70 0.96 0.57
C GLN A 452 -17.13 2.04 -0.35
N THR A 453 -16.16 1.70 -1.20
CA THR A 453 -15.52 2.65 -2.10
C THR A 453 -16.26 2.74 -3.42
N HIS A 454 -16.64 3.98 -3.81
CA HIS A 454 -17.31 4.29 -5.07
C HIS A 454 -16.56 5.42 -5.76
N LEU A 455 -16.12 5.18 -7.00
CA LEU A 455 -15.32 6.12 -7.79
C LEU A 455 -15.94 6.34 -9.19
N PRO A 456 -17.11 6.98 -9.28
CA PRO A 456 -17.80 7.19 -10.56
C PRO A 456 -17.02 8.06 -11.54
N SER A 457 -16.10 8.91 -11.05
CA SER A 457 -15.23 9.74 -11.89
C SER A 457 -14.12 8.93 -12.60
N VAL A 458 -13.85 7.70 -12.14
CA VAL A 458 -12.90 6.77 -12.77
C VAL A 458 -13.56 5.39 -12.90
N PRO A 459 -14.45 5.22 -13.88
CA PRO A 459 -15.29 4.01 -14.01
C PRO A 459 -14.52 2.68 -14.07
N SER A 460 -13.33 2.67 -14.66
CA SER A 460 -12.51 1.46 -14.75
C SER A 460 -11.96 1.01 -13.40
N ILE A 461 -11.63 1.94 -12.53
CA ILE A 461 -11.26 1.65 -11.12
C ILE A 461 -12.48 1.15 -10.35
N ASP A 462 -13.60 1.84 -10.49
CA ASP A 462 -14.84 1.50 -9.79
C ASP A 462 -15.29 0.07 -10.14
N ARG A 463 -15.31 -0.26 -11.43
CA ARG A 463 -15.62 -1.61 -11.91
C ARG A 463 -14.63 -2.65 -11.38
N GLY A 464 -13.33 -2.39 -11.52
CA GLY A 464 -12.28 -3.31 -11.09
C GLY A 464 -12.34 -3.58 -9.58
N ASN A 465 -12.59 -2.55 -8.77
CA ASN A 465 -12.76 -2.68 -7.33
C ASN A 465 -13.96 -3.55 -6.96
N HIS A 466 -15.13 -3.28 -7.52
CA HIS A 466 -16.38 -4.00 -7.20
C HIS A 466 -16.37 -5.45 -7.70
N GLU A 467 -15.73 -5.74 -8.81
CA GLU A 467 -15.66 -7.10 -9.34
C GLU A 467 -14.56 -7.94 -8.68
N SER A 468 -13.49 -7.32 -8.19
CA SER A 468 -12.36 -8.05 -7.59
C SER A 468 -12.43 -8.19 -6.08
N HIS A 469 -13.01 -7.23 -5.37
CA HIS A 469 -12.96 -7.12 -3.90
C HIS A 469 -11.53 -7.30 -3.36
N ALA A 470 -10.53 -6.81 -4.11
CA ALA A 470 -9.13 -7.03 -3.79
C ALA A 470 -8.70 -6.26 -2.55
N ILE A 471 -7.90 -6.91 -1.72
CA ILE A 471 -7.26 -6.33 -0.55
C ILE A 471 -5.76 -6.64 -0.54
N GLY A 472 -5.02 -5.89 0.24
CA GLY A 472 -3.59 -6.10 0.45
C GLY A 472 -3.27 -6.14 1.94
N LEU A 473 -3.50 -7.27 2.58
CA LEU A 473 -3.07 -7.49 3.96
C LEU A 473 -1.56 -7.63 4.00
N GLY A 474 -0.91 -6.67 4.64
CA GLY A 474 0.55 -6.59 4.73
C GLY A 474 1.09 -6.92 6.11
N GLN A 475 2.41 -6.75 6.24
CA GLN A 475 3.16 -7.06 7.44
C GLN A 475 4.10 -5.92 7.80
N MET A 476 4.32 -5.70 9.09
CA MET A 476 5.36 -4.83 9.62
C MET A 476 5.97 -5.47 10.86
N ASN A 477 7.13 -4.98 11.27
CA ASN A 477 7.84 -5.43 12.46
C ASN A 477 8.47 -6.83 12.38
N LEU A 478 8.83 -7.29 11.17
CA LEU A 478 9.55 -8.58 11.06
C LEU A 478 10.89 -8.52 11.79
N HIS A 479 11.69 -7.49 11.51
CA HIS A 479 12.98 -7.35 12.18
C HIS A 479 12.83 -7.13 13.69
N GLY A 480 11.87 -6.30 14.10
CA GLY A 480 11.60 -6.07 15.53
C GLY A 480 11.22 -7.36 16.26
N PHE A 481 10.39 -8.20 15.65
CA PHE A 481 10.06 -9.52 16.19
C PHE A 481 11.28 -10.43 16.30
N LEU A 482 12.04 -10.58 15.22
CA LEU A 482 13.24 -11.43 15.22
C LEU A 482 14.27 -10.95 16.27
N ALA A 483 14.46 -9.63 16.39
CA ALA A 483 15.35 -9.06 17.40
C ALA A 483 14.85 -9.35 18.82
N ARG A 484 13.55 -9.23 19.08
CA ARG A 484 12.94 -9.59 20.38
C ARG A 484 13.23 -11.06 20.73
N GLU A 485 13.09 -11.93 19.76
CA GLU A 485 13.32 -13.37 19.93
C GLU A 485 14.81 -13.75 19.83
N ARG A 486 15.71 -12.77 19.67
CA ARG A 486 17.17 -12.98 19.54
C ARG A 486 17.55 -13.86 18.35
N ILE A 487 16.83 -13.69 17.25
CA ILE A 487 17.07 -14.38 15.99
C ILE A 487 17.70 -13.37 15.00
N HIS A 488 18.82 -13.74 14.39
CA HIS A 488 19.44 -12.91 13.37
C HIS A 488 18.61 -12.89 12.10
N TYR A 489 18.40 -11.70 11.56
CA TYR A 489 17.74 -11.51 10.27
C TYR A 489 18.53 -12.25 9.17
N GLY A 490 17.85 -13.07 8.36
CA GLY A 490 18.48 -13.88 7.31
C GLY A 490 19.13 -15.17 7.78
N SER A 491 19.08 -15.48 9.09
CA SER A 491 19.51 -16.78 9.60
C SER A 491 18.56 -17.90 9.23
N GLU A 492 18.99 -19.16 9.39
CA GLU A 492 18.12 -20.33 9.17
C GLU A 492 16.84 -20.25 10.02
N GLU A 493 16.95 -19.87 11.28
CA GLU A 493 15.80 -19.68 12.17
C GLU A 493 14.90 -18.54 11.71
N GLY A 494 15.48 -17.44 11.24
CA GLY A 494 14.73 -16.31 10.70
C GLY A 494 13.96 -16.66 9.44
N LEU A 495 14.57 -17.41 8.53
CA LEU A 495 13.93 -17.90 7.31
C LEU A 495 12.83 -18.91 7.62
N ASP A 496 13.09 -19.83 8.56
CA ASP A 496 12.12 -20.82 9.04
C ASP A 496 10.87 -20.13 9.63
N PHE A 497 11.06 -19.17 10.54
CA PHE A 497 9.96 -18.40 11.10
C PHE A 497 9.14 -17.70 10.02
N THR A 498 9.81 -16.98 9.12
CA THR A 498 9.16 -16.21 8.08
C THR A 498 8.33 -17.10 7.15
N ASN A 499 8.89 -18.22 6.74
CA ASN A 499 8.20 -19.18 5.88
C ASN A 499 6.90 -19.71 6.53
N VAL A 500 6.96 -20.14 7.78
CA VAL A 500 5.80 -20.68 8.51
C VAL A 500 4.78 -19.60 8.83
N TYR A 501 5.23 -18.42 9.27
CA TYR A 501 4.36 -17.30 9.60
C TYR A 501 3.53 -16.86 8.38
N PHE A 502 4.18 -16.60 7.25
CA PHE A 502 3.48 -16.15 6.05
C PHE A 502 2.53 -17.21 5.49
N ALA A 503 2.91 -18.50 5.54
CA ALA A 503 2.01 -19.57 5.13
C ALA A 503 0.77 -19.66 6.05
N SER A 504 0.96 -19.49 7.36
CA SER A 504 -0.14 -19.51 8.34
C SER A 504 -1.08 -18.31 8.17
N VAL A 505 -0.55 -17.12 7.88
CA VAL A 505 -1.35 -15.94 7.56
C VAL A 505 -2.16 -16.16 6.27
N LEU A 506 -1.53 -16.67 5.22
CA LEU A 506 -2.20 -16.98 3.97
C LEU A 506 -3.35 -17.97 4.14
N PHE A 507 -3.12 -19.04 4.89
CA PHE A 507 -4.16 -20.02 5.20
C PHE A 507 -5.36 -19.38 5.90
N ALA A 508 -5.12 -18.57 6.92
CA ALA A 508 -6.17 -17.88 7.67
C ALA A 508 -6.90 -16.83 6.81
N ALA A 509 -6.17 -16.12 5.95
CA ALA A 509 -6.75 -15.13 5.05
C ALA A 509 -7.64 -15.79 3.97
N LEU A 510 -7.18 -16.88 3.37
CA LEU A 510 -7.98 -17.67 2.42
C LEU A 510 -9.22 -18.25 3.08
N THR A 511 -9.09 -18.74 4.31
CA THR A 511 -10.23 -19.22 5.10
C THR A 511 -11.27 -18.12 5.32
N ALA A 512 -10.84 -16.93 5.70
CA ALA A 512 -11.74 -15.79 5.91
C ALA A 512 -12.43 -15.36 4.60
N SER A 513 -11.71 -15.32 3.49
CA SER A 513 -12.27 -14.99 2.18
C SER A 513 -13.27 -16.02 1.69
N ASN A 514 -13.00 -17.31 1.92
CA ASN A 514 -13.94 -18.40 1.61
C ASN A 514 -15.20 -18.30 2.46
N GLU A 515 -15.08 -18.05 3.75
CA GLU A 515 -16.23 -17.84 4.64
C GLU A 515 -17.12 -16.71 4.15
N MET A 516 -16.54 -15.56 3.76
CA MET A 516 -17.30 -14.44 3.21
C MET A 516 -18.01 -14.80 1.90
N ALA A 517 -17.36 -15.55 1.01
CA ALA A 517 -17.97 -15.99 -0.23
C ALA A 517 -19.18 -16.89 0.02
N VAL A 518 -19.09 -17.81 0.98
CA VAL A 518 -20.18 -18.71 1.36
C VAL A 518 -21.31 -17.93 2.02
N GLU A 519 -21.02 -17.05 2.97
CA GLU A 519 -22.02 -16.23 3.68
C GLU A 519 -22.80 -15.32 2.73
N ARG A 520 -22.12 -14.73 1.77
CA ARG A 520 -22.70 -13.77 0.82
C ARG A 520 -23.24 -14.41 -0.45
N GLY A 521 -22.91 -15.68 -0.69
CA GLY A 521 -23.29 -16.39 -1.92
C GLY A 521 -22.65 -15.79 -3.17
N GLU A 522 -21.45 -15.19 -3.05
CA GLU A 522 -20.77 -14.46 -4.09
C GLU A 522 -19.25 -14.65 -4.00
N SER A 523 -18.63 -14.89 -5.16
CA SER A 523 -17.18 -14.88 -5.32
C SER A 523 -16.75 -13.69 -6.19
N PHE A 524 -15.48 -13.33 -6.17
CA PHE A 524 -14.96 -12.35 -7.11
C PHE A 524 -15.23 -12.80 -8.56
N VAL A 525 -15.45 -11.84 -9.45
CA VAL A 525 -15.74 -12.12 -10.87
C VAL A 525 -14.52 -12.78 -11.53
N GLY A 526 -14.74 -13.93 -12.16
CA GLY A 526 -13.68 -14.73 -12.80
C GLY A 526 -13.06 -15.79 -11.90
N PHE A 527 -13.61 -16.03 -10.72
CA PHE A 527 -13.14 -17.07 -9.81
C PHE A 527 -13.01 -18.44 -10.50
N GLU A 528 -13.99 -18.82 -11.30
CA GLU A 528 -14.04 -20.10 -12.01
C GLU A 528 -12.88 -20.35 -12.97
N ASP A 529 -12.24 -19.30 -13.46
CA ASP A 529 -11.07 -19.35 -14.35
C ASP A 529 -9.73 -19.27 -13.60
N SER A 530 -9.77 -19.13 -12.28
CA SER A 530 -8.58 -19.01 -11.45
C SER A 530 -7.95 -20.34 -11.09
N THR A 531 -6.68 -20.34 -10.73
CA THR A 531 -6.00 -21.53 -10.19
C THR A 531 -6.46 -21.88 -8.78
N TYR A 532 -7.18 -21.00 -8.12
CA TYR A 532 -7.91 -21.31 -6.88
C TYR A 532 -9.04 -22.31 -7.16
N ALA A 533 -9.81 -22.07 -8.20
CA ALA A 533 -10.93 -22.94 -8.59
C ALA A 533 -10.46 -24.29 -9.12
N SER A 534 -9.37 -24.32 -9.89
CA SER A 534 -8.78 -25.58 -10.42
C SER A 534 -8.05 -26.38 -9.34
N GLY A 535 -7.66 -25.74 -8.24
CA GLY A 535 -6.83 -26.34 -7.21
C GLY A 535 -5.32 -26.26 -7.45
N GLU A 536 -4.87 -25.81 -8.60
CA GLU A 536 -3.45 -25.69 -8.93
C GLU A 536 -2.69 -24.79 -7.93
N PHE A 537 -3.30 -23.69 -7.51
CA PHE A 537 -2.73 -22.81 -6.49
C PHE A 537 -2.32 -23.56 -5.21
N PHE A 538 -3.09 -24.56 -4.82
CA PHE A 538 -2.88 -25.29 -3.56
C PHE A 538 -1.87 -26.44 -3.66
N GLU A 539 -1.45 -26.83 -4.88
CA GLU A 539 -0.52 -27.97 -5.07
C GLU A 539 0.75 -27.85 -4.23
N LYS A 540 1.33 -26.66 -4.19
CA LYS A 540 2.52 -26.37 -3.40
C LYS A 540 2.32 -26.69 -1.92
N TYR A 541 1.16 -26.37 -1.38
CA TYR A 541 0.85 -26.51 0.06
C TYR A 541 0.39 -27.91 0.46
N VAL A 542 -0.13 -28.68 -0.49
CA VAL A 542 -0.54 -30.08 -0.23
C VAL A 542 0.60 -31.07 -0.47
N THR A 543 1.66 -30.66 -1.17
CA THR A 543 2.83 -31.50 -1.47
C THR A 543 4.06 -31.18 -0.63
N GLN A 544 4.13 -30.01 -0.02
CA GLN A 544 5.24 -29.55 0.80
C GLN A 544 4.77 -29.16 2.20
N ASP A 545 5.62 -29.35 3.20
CA ASP A 545 5.34 -28.92 4.56
C ASP A 545 5.77 -27.46 4.76
N PHE A 546 4.88 -26.68 5.35
CA PHE A 546 5.14 -25.31 5.81
C PHE A 546 5.04 -25.28 7.33
N VAL A 547 5.86 -26.08 7.98
CA VAL A 547 5.90 -26.26 9.44
C VAL A 547 7.29 -25.91 9.97
N PRO A 548 7.42 -25.53 11.26
CA PRO A 548 8.73 -25.22 11.82
C PRO A 548 9.69 -26.40 11.75
N VAL A 549 10.93 -26.14 11.33
CA VAL A 549 11.99 -27.16 11.25
C VAL A 549 13.07 -26.95 12.30
N THR A 550 13.34 -25.71 12.72
CA THR A 550 14.30 -25.42 13.79
C THR A 550 13.66 -25.51 15.16
N GLU A 551 14.41 -25.93 16.17
CA GLU A 551 13.87 -26.08 17.53
C GLU A 551 13.36 -24.75 18.11
N ARG A 552 14.09 -23.66 17.89
CA ARG A 552 13.70 -22.34 18.36
C ARG A 552 12.34 -21.89 17.78
N VAL A 553 12.12 -22.09 16.48
CA VAL A 553 10.88 -21.72 15.81
C VAL A 553 9.73 -22.63 16.22
N LYS A 554 9.97 -23.91 16.42
CA LYS A 554 8.97 -24.83 17.00
C LYS A 554 8.48 -24.33 18.37
N GLU A 555 9.39 -23.90 19.25
CA GLU A 555 9.05 -23.34 20.56
C GLU A 555 8.21 -22.07 20.44
N ILE A 556 8.57 -21.17 19.51
CA ILE A 556 7.85 -19.91 19.27
C ILE A 556 6.40 -20.18 18.88
N PHE A 557 6.17 -21.04 17.90
CA PHE A 557 4.80 -21.36 17.46
C PHE A 557 4.02 -22.16 18.51
N ALA A 558 4.66 -23.06 19.22
CA ALA A 558 4.02 -23.82 20.32
C ALA A 558 3.53 -22.92 21.45
N ALA A 559 4.23 -21.81 21.72
CA ALA A 559 3.85 -20.82 22.73
C ALA A 559 2.80 -19.81 22.25
N SER A 560 2.44 -19.80 20.97
CA SER A 560 1.49 -18.88 20.35
C SER A 560 0.11 -19.50 20.19
N SER A 561 -0.89 -18.66 19.83
CA SER A 561 -2.21 -19.13 19.41
C SER A 561 -2.27 -19.51 17.92
N VAL A 562 -1.16 -19.43 17.21
CA VAL A 562 -1.11 -19.75 15.78
C VAL A 562 -1.32 -21.24 15.57
N TYR A 563 -2.36 -21.58 14.82
CA TYR A 563 -2.51 -22.91 14.27
C TYR A 563 -1.71 -23.00 12.97
N VAL A 564 -0.68 -23.83 12.95
CA VAL A 564 0.15 -24.07 11.76
C VAL A 564 -0.52 -25.16 10.93
N PRO A 565 -1.00 -24.86 9.72
CA PRO A 565 -1.75 -25.83 8.93
C PRO A 565 -0.86 -26.97 8.42
N THR A 566 -1.43 -28.19 8.43
CA THR A 566 -0.84 -29.38 7.83
C THR A 566 -1.16 -29.46 6.35
N ARG A 567 -0.54 -30.41 5.63
CA ARG A 567 -0.90 -30.67 4.22
C ARG A 567 -2.38 -31.04 4.07
N GLU A 568 -2.91 -31.79 5.00
CA GLU A 568 -4.32 -32.20 5.03
C GLU A 568 -5.24 -30.99 5.24
N ASP A 569 -4.87 -30.06 6.11
CA ASP A 569 -5.60 -28.80 6.28
C ASP A 569 -5.66 -27.98 5.00
N TRP A 570 -4.54 -27.88 4.29
CA TRP A 570 -4.48 -27.22 3.00
C TRP A 570 -5.33 -27.90 1.93
N ALA A 571 -5.33 -29.24 1.90
CA ALA A 571 -6.19 -30.01 0.99
C ALA A 571 -7.67 -29.79 1.29
N GLU A 572 -8.05 -29.76 2.56
CA GLU A 572 -9.43 -29.47 3.00
C GLU A 572 -9.84 -28.05 2.61
N LEU A 573 -8.96 -27.06 2.81
CA LEU A 573 -9.22 -25.68 2.38
C LEU A 573 -9.38 -25.59 0.86
N ALA A 574 -8.54 -26.28 0.09
CA ALA A 574 -8.66 -26.33 -1.37
C ALA A 574 -10.05 -26.81 -1.82
N GLU A 575 -10.59 -27.86 -1.18
CA GLU A 575 -11.94 -28.35 -1.47
C GLU A 575 -13.04 -27.36 -1.06
N LYS A 576 -12.90 -26.70 0.07
CA LYS A 576 -13.83 -25.65 0.53
C LYS A 576 -13.84 -24.46 -0.43
N VAL A 577 -12.67 -24.05 -0.90
CA VAL A 577 -12.52 -22.94 -1.87
C VAL A 577 -13.10 -23.33 -3.24
N LYS A 578 -12.83 -24.53 -3.71
CA LYS A 578 -13.38 -25.04 -4.97
C LYS A 578 -14.92 -25.06 -4.95
N LYS A 579 -15.50 -25.44 -3.83
CA LYS A 579 -16.95 -25.55 -3.65
C LYS A 579 -17.63 -24.21 -3.38
N GLY A 580 -17.07 -23.40 -2.49
CA GLY A 580 -17.68 -22.17 -1.97
C GLY A 580 -17.10 -20.87 -2.53
N GLY A 581 -15.96 -20.93 -3.21
CA GLY A 581 -15.30 -19.77 -3.80
C GLY A 581 -14.45 -18.94 -2.84
N LEU A 582 -13.98 -17.81 -3.34
CA LEU A 582 -13.30 -16.75 -2.58
C LEU A 582 -13.99 -15.42 -2.89
N TYR A 583 -14.22 -14.61 -1.85
CA TYR A 583 -14.77 -13.28 -2.05
C TYR A 583 -13.75 -12.30 -2.62
N ASN A 584 -12.51 -12.35 -2.15
CA ASN A 584 -11.41 -11.48 -2.54
C ASN A 584 -10.53 -12.14 -3.61
N ARG A 585 -10.32 -11.46 -4.73
CA ARG A 585 -9.43 -11.93 -5.81
C ARG A 585 -7.97 -11.98 -5.35
N ASN A 586 -7.54 -10.95 -4.62
CA ASN A 586 -6.20 -10.82 -4.06
C ASN A 586 -6.30 -10.50 -2.58
N LEU A 587 -5.41 -11.04 -1.76
CA LEU A 587 -5.51 -10.97 -0.30
C LEU A 587 -4.30 -10.29 0.35
N GLN A 588 -3.10 -10.52 -0.14
CA GLN A 588 -1.87 -10.09 0.51
C GLN A 588 -1.05 -9.13 -0.35
N ALA A 589 -0.35 -8.22 0.31
CA ALA A 589 0.68 -7.36 -0.26
C ALA A 589 1.73 -7.09 0.82
N VAL A 590 2.92 -6.65 0.44
CA VAL A 590 3.98 -6.29 1.39
C VAL A 590 4.35 -4.82 1.17
N PRO A 591 3.56 -3.88 1.73
CA PRO A 591 3.78 -2.45 1.57
C PRO A 591 4.92 -1.94 2.45
N PRO A 592 5.46 -0.74 2.18
CA PRO A 592 6.55 -0.16 2.96
C PRO A 592 6.20 0.15 4.42
N THR A 593 4.94 0.41 4.74
CA THR A 593 4.44 0.79 6.08
C THR A 593 5.16 1.98 6.73
N GLY A 594 5.66 2.91 5.91
CA GLY A 594 6.55 3.99 6.38
C GLY A 594 5.98 4.87 7.47
N SER A 595 4.71 5.28 7.37
CA SER A 595 4.06 6.17 8.33
C SER A 595 3.37 5.40 9.47
N ILE A 596 2.65 4.32 9.15
CA ILE A 596 1.89 3.56 10.14
C ILE A 596 2.80 2.81 11.13
N SER A 597 4.02 2.46 10.74
CA SER A 597 4.98 1.83 11.65
C SER A 597 5.41 2.75 12.79
N TYR A 598 5.42 4.08 12.59
CA TYR A 598 5.74 5.03 13.65
C TYR A 598 4.65 5.11 14.71
N ILE A 599 3.37 5.16 14.30
CA ILE A 599 2.26 5.18 15.26
C ILE A 599 2.07 3.82 15.94
N ASN A 600 2.52 2.75 15.33
CA ASN A 600 2.42 1.39 15.84
C ASN A 600 3.67 0.95 16.63
N ASN A 601 4.67 1.80 16.74
CA ASN A 601 5.95 1.51 17.40
C ASN A 601 6.60 0.21 16.90
N SER A 602 6.81 0.13 15.58
CA SER A 602 7.35 -1.07 14.94
C SER A 602 8.43 -0.73 13.90
N THR A 603 9.25 -1.70 13.55
CA THR A 603 10.09 -1.60 12.36
C THR A 603 9.21 -1.67 11.11
N SER A 604 9.63 -0.99 10.03
CA SER A 604 8.84 -0.91 8.81
C SER A 604 8.87 -2.20 8.02
N SER A 605 7.73 -2.65 7.54
CA SER A 605 7.58 -3.79 6.63
C SER A 605 8.35 -5.03 7.08
N ILE A 606 9.00 -5.71 6.12
CA ILE A 606 9.75 -6.95 6.35
C ILE A 606 11.27 -6.77 6.21
N HIS A 607 11.72 -5.58 5.80
CA HIS A 607 13.16 -5.34 5.60
C HIS A 607 13.90 -5.13 6.94
N PRO A 608 15.21 -5.40 6.97
CA PRO A 608 16.00 -5.16 8.17
C PRO A 608 16.21 -3.65 8.40
N ILE A 609 16.40 -3.27 9.66
CA ILE A 609 16.86 -1.92 9.98
C ILE A 609 18.29 -1.73 9.48
N VAL A 610 18.58 -0.55 8.94
CA VAL A 610 19.89 -0.24 8.37
C VAL A 610 20.76 0.61 9.31
N ALA A 611 20.15 1.24 10.30
CA ALA A 611 20.83 2.09 11.28
C ALA A 611 20.16 2.00 12.64
N LYS A 612 20.94 2.24 13.71
CA LYS A 612 20.41 2.29 15.08
C LYS A 612 19.54 3.52 15.33
N VAL A 613 19.81 4.58 14.58
CA VAL A 613 19.09 5.86 14.63
C VAL A 613 18.71 6.27 13.24
N GLU A 614 17.50 6.67 13.08
CA GLU A 614 16.98 7.24 11.85
C GLU A 614 16.48 8.66 12.14
N ILE A 615 17.01 9.63 11.41
CA ILE A 615 16.56 11.02 11.48
C ILE A 615 15.46 11.20 10.44
N ARG A 616 14.30 11.69 10.88
CA ARG A 616 13.12 11.87 10.04
C ARG A 616 12.60 13.32 10.10
#